data_af1ab96c0bad701de850e684cbcb1459
#
_entry.id   af1ab96c0bad701de850e684cbcb1459
#
_cell.length_a   1.000
_cell.length_b   1.000
_cell.length_c   1.000
_cell.angle_alpha   90.00
_cell.angle_beta   90.00
_cell.angle_gamma   90.00
#
_symmetry.space_group_name_H-M   'P 1'
#
loop_
_entity.id
_entity.type
_entity.pdbx_description
1 polymer ?
#
loop_
_entity_poly.entity_id
_entity_poly.type
_entity_poly.pdbx_seq_one_letter_code
_entity_poly.pdbx_strand_id
1 'polypeptide(L)'
;MIPKKILNYLEKNKVKYEIVKHKIVYTAQDLSATLKTKLNEIAKTLIIKTDKGYFLLVLPASRQIDFSKLKKILKVKKIGLITENLMKKIVKIKPGTVPPFGSLYKLDVYLDKSLKKIKKVIVRAGSYAESLKIKLSDLIKMEKPEEGQFTSEKK
;
A
#
# COMPACT_ATOMS: atom_id res chain seq x y z
N MET A 1 11.18 -8.86 10.72
CA MET A 1 10.47 -10.08 10.28
C MET A 1 9.00 -9.77 9.97
N ILE A 2 8.52 -10.27 8.85
CA ILE A 2 7.12 -10.05 8.47
C ILE A 2 6.20 -10.80 9.44
N PRO A 3 5.17 -10.14 10.00
CA PRO A 3 4.25 -10.82 10.92
C PRO A 3 3.57 -12.03 10.29
N LYS A 4 3.44 -13.10 11.06
CA LYS A 4 2.80 -14.34 10.61
C LYS A 4 1.37 -14.13 10.13
N LYS A 5 0.64 -13.20 10.75
CA LYS A 5 -0.72 -12.85 10.35
C LYS A 5 -0.81 -12.49 8.87
N ILE A 6 0.18 -11.75 8.38
CA ILE A 6 0.23 -11.31 6.98
C ILE A 6 0.54 -12.50 6.07
N LEU A 7 1.54 -13.31 6.42
CA LEU A 7 1.90 -14.48 5.62
C LEU A 7 0.76 -15.50 5.59
N ASN A 8 0.11 -15.73 6.72
CA ASN A 8 -1.03 -16.65 6.81
C ASN A 8 -2.20 -16.16 5.94
N TYR A 9 -2.41 -14.85 5.90
CA TYR A 9 -3.46 -14.26 5.06
C TYR A 9 -3.20 -14.54 3.58
N LEU A 10 -1.95 -14.39 3.13
CA LEU A 10 -1.57 -14.67 1.75
C LEU A 10 -1.74 -16.15 1.42
N GLU A 11 -1.30 -17.03 2.31
CA GLU A 11 -1.42 -18.48 2.13
C GLU A 11 -2.88 -18.94 2.10
N LYS A 12 -3.71 -18.39 2.98
CA LYS A 12 -5.15 -18.68 3.00
C LYS A 12 -5.83 -18.30 1.69
N ASN A 13 -5.38 -17.22 1.06
CA ASN A 13 -5.93 -16.75 -0.21
C ASN A 13 -5.20 -17.35 -1.42
N LYS A 14 -4.28 -18.29 -1.19
CA LYS A 14 -3.51 -18.99 -2.22
C LYS A 14 -2.73 -18.02 -3.11
N VAL A 15 -2.21 -16.95 -2.52
CA VAL A 15 -1.39 -15.97 -3.22
C VAL A 15 0.08 -16.38 -3.10
N LYS A 16 0.76 -16.49 -4.24
CA LYS A 16 2.19 -16.75 -4.27
C LYS A 16 2.93 -15.45 -3.95
N TYR A 17 3.94 -15.55 -3.10
CA TYR A 17 4.73 -14.40 -2.72
C TYR A 17 6.20 -14.75 -2.59
N GLU A 18 7.04 -13.73 -2.71
CA GLU A 18 8.47 -13.85 -2.48
C GLU A 18 8.84 -12.88 -1.37
N ILE A 19 9.51 -13.38 -0.35
CA ILE A 19 10.04 -12.52 0.72
C ILE A 19 11.36 -11.96 0.25
N VAL A 20 11.45 -10.62 0.21
CA VAL A 20 12.65 -9.92 -0.21
C VAL A 20 13.33 -9.36 1.03
N LYS A 21 14.49 -9.91 1.38
CA LYS A 21 15.27 -9.45 2.52
C LYS A 21 16.18 -8.32 2.10
N HIS A 22 16.29 -7.32 2.93
CA HIS A 22 17.13 -6.15 2.67
C HIS A 22 17.56 -5.52 3.99
N LYS A 23 18.47 -4.55 3.93
CA LYS A 23 18.82 -3.78 5.12
C LYS A 23 17.61 -2.97 5.60
N ILE A 24 17.65 -2.49 6.83
CA ILE A 24 16.58 -1.66 7.37
C ILE A 24 16.44 -0.40 6.53
N VAL A 25 15.24 -0.17 5.99
CA VAL A 25 14.89 1.04 5.24
C VAL A 25 13.50 1.52 5.68
N TYR A 26 13.34 2.84 5.72
CA TYR A 26 12.09 3.46 6.20
C TYR A 26 11.27 4.08 5.07
N THR A 27 11.90 4.46 3.96
CA THR A 27 11.23 5.14 2.85
C THR A 27 11.23 4.29 1.59
N ALA A 28 10.30 4.61 0.67
CA ALA A 28 10.25 3.94 -0.63
C ALA A 28 11.49 4.26 -1.46
N GLN A 29 12.04 5.47 -1.32
CA GLN A 29 13.27 5.87 -2.01
C GLN A 29 14.45 5.02 -1.58
N ASP A 30 14.61 4.80 -0.27
CA ASP A 30 15.66 3.96 0.27
C ASP A 30 15.47 2.50 -0.16
N LEU A 31 14.24 2.02 -0.18
CA LEU A 31 13.93 0.67 -0.62
C LEU A 31 14.28 0.49 -2.10
N SER A 32 13.93 1.44 -2.93
CA SER A 32 14.25 1.45 -4.36
C SER A 32 15.76 1.39 -4.58
N ALA A 33 16.51 2.24 -3.88
CA ALA A 33 17.97 2.28 -3.99
C ALA A 33 18.60 0.97 -3.51
N THR A 34 18.13 0.43 -2.39
CA THR A 34 18.67 -0.79 -1.79
C THR A 34 18.44 -2.02 -2.67
N LEU A 35 17.26 -2.16 -3.23
CA LEU A 35 16.88 -3.29 -4.08
C LEU A 35 17.26 -3.08 -5.55
N LYS A 36 17.73 -1.90 -5.92
CA LYS A 36 18.04 -1.53 -7.31
C LYS A 36 16.82 -1.75 -8.21
N THR A 37 15.67 -1.35 -7.73
CA THR A 37 14.40 -1.45 -8.46
C THR A 37 13.83 -0.06 -8.69
N LYS A 38 12.94 0.07 -9.66
CA LYS A 38 12.32 1.36 -9.98
C LYS A 38 11.23 1.71 -8.98
N LEU A 39 11.06 3.00 -8.68
CA LEU A 39 10.01 3.45 -7.77
C LEU A 39 8.60 3.05 -8.25
N ASN A 40 8.37 3.00 -9.56
CA ASN A 40 7.06 2.58 -10.08
C ASN A 40 6.76 1.10 -9.87
N GLU A 41 7.75 0.31 -9.47
CA GLU A 41 7.58 -1.11 -9.15
C GLU A 41 7.31 -1.34 -7.65
N ILE A 42 7.33 -0.27 -6.87
CA ILE A 42 7.04 -0.32 -5.44
C ILE A 42 5.65 0.30 -5.21
N ALA A 43 4.79 -0.46 -4.56
CA ALA A 43 3.47 0.05 -4.17
C ALA A 43 3.57 0.72 -2.80
N LYS A 44 3.14 1.97 -2.75
CA LYS A 44 3.05 2.73 -1.52
C LYS A 44 1.63 2.59 -0.97
N THR A 45 1.52 2.33 0.33
CA THR A 45 0.24 2.14 1.00
C THR A 45 0.03 3.23 2.03
N LEU A 46 -1.08 3.94 1.94
CA LEU A 46 -1.42 5.02 2.86
C LEU A 46 -2.82 4.82 3.42
N ILE A 47 -3.00 5.16 4.69
CA ILE A 47 -4.32 5.19 5.31
C ILE A 47 -4.70 6.66 5.48
N ILE A 48 -5.88 7.01 5.00
CA ILE A 48 -6.41 8.38 5.09
C ILE A 48 -7.68 8.41 5.91
N LYS A 49 -7.92 9.57 6.52
CA LYS A 49 -9.15 9.85 7.26
C LYS A 49 -10.00 10.81 6.43
N THR A 50 -11.29 10.51 6.27
CA THR A 50 -12.22 11.36 5.56
C THR A 50 -13.47 11.60 6.40
N ASP A 51 -14.34 12.49 5.92
CA ASP A 51 -15.66 12.70 6.53
C ASP A 51 -16.58 11.47 6.40
N LYS A 52 -16.18 10.45 5.63
CA LYS A 52 -16.92 9.18 5.49
C LYS A 52 -16.17 7.98 6.10
N GLY A 53 -15.09 8.21 6.85
CA GLY A 53 -14.32 7.16 7.50
C GLY A 53 -12.91 7.02 6.95
N TYR A 54 -12.32 5.86 7.21
CA TYR A 54 -10.94 5.58 6.83
C TYR A 54 -10.89 4.74 5.56
N PHE A 55 -9.91 5.04 4.70
CA PHE A 55 -9.66 4.29 3.48
C PHE A 55 -8.19 3.98 3.35
N LEU A 56 -7.89 2.87 2.68
CA LEU A 56 -6.52 2.47 2.38
C LEU A 56 -6.25 2.73 0.90
N LEU A 57 -5.18 3.48 0.63
CA LEU A 57 -4.81 3.84 -0.74
C LEU A 57 -3.56 3.09 -1.15
N VAL A 58 -3.55 2.55 -2.37
CA VAL A 58 -2.40 1.87 -2.96
C VAL A 58 -2.02 2.58 -4.26
N LEU A 59 -0.79 3.05 -4.33
CA LEU A 59 -0.31 3.83 -5.47
C LEU A 59 1.17 3.53 -5.73
N PRO A 60 1.67 3.80 -6.95
CA PRO A 60 3.10 3.65 -7.22
C PRO A 60 3.90 4.66 -6.40
N ALA A 61 5.04 4.24 -5.86
CA ALA A 61 5.91 5.13 -5.10
C ALA A 61 6.49 6.26 -5.95
N SER A 62 6.44 6.13 -7.27
CA SER A 62 6.89 7.16 -8.22
C SER A 62 5.91 8.32 -8.41
N ARG A 63 4.72 8.22 -7.84
CA ARG A 63 3.67 9.22 -8.01
C ARG A 63 3.22 9.79 -6.67
N GLN A 64 2.47 10.87 -6.70
CA GLN A 64 1.94 11.49 -5.48
C GLN A 64 0.42 11.59 -5.56
N ILE A 65 -0.24 11.67 -4.41
CA ILE A 65 -1.69 11.80 -4.36
C ILE A 65 -2.10 13.18 -4.87
N ASP A 66 -3.08 13.18 -5.76
CA ASP A 66 -3.78 14.39 -6.18
C ASP A 66 -5.08 14.45 -5.37
N PHE A 67 -5.08 15.28 -4.33
CA PHE A 67 -6.21 15.34 -3.41
C PHE A 67 -7.52 15.78 -4.06
N SER A 68 -7.45 16.63 -5.08
CA SER A 68 -8.65 17.04 -5.80
C SER A 68 -9.31 15.89 -6.53
N LYS A 69 -8.49 15.07 -7.20
CA LYS A 69 -8.99 13.86 -7.89
C LYS A 69 -9.51 12.85 -6.87
N LEU A 70 -8.79 12.66 -5.77
CA LEU A 70 -9.17 11.70 -4.75
C LEU A 70 -10.51 12.06 -4.10
N LYS A 71 -10.73 13.33 -3.78
CA LYS A 71 -12.01 13.77 -3.22
C LYS A 71 -13.19 13.45 -4.12
N LYS A 72 -13.02 13.60 -5.42
CA LYS A 72 -14.07 13.28 -6.40
C LYS A 72 -14.37 11.79 -6.44
N ILE A 73 -13.32 10.96 -6.42
CA ILE A 73 -13.47 9.50 -6.48
C ILE A 73 -14.12 8.97 -5.20
N LEU A 74 -13.67 9.43 -4.05
CA LEU A 74 -14.22 9.01 -2.76
C LEU A 74 -15.56 9.66 -2.44
N LYS A 75 -15.91 10.74 -3.16
CA LYS A 75 -17.11 11.55 -2.90
C LYS A 75 -17.11 12.08 -1.47
N VAL A 76 -15.96 12.60 -1.05
CA VAL A 76 -15.75 13.16 0.28
C VAL A 76 -15.38 14.64 0.19
N LYS A 77 -15.61 15.36 1.28
CA LYS A 77 -15.31 16.79 1.36
C LYS A 77 -13.98 17.07 2.03
N LYS A 78 -13.59 16.23 2.98
CA LYS A 78 -12.37 16.41 3.77
C LYS A 78 -11.51 15.16 3.73
N ILE A 79 -10.20 15.34 3.52
CA ILE A 79 -9.22 14.27 3.56
C ILE A 79 -8.05 14.75 4.42
N GLY A 80 -7.60 13.90 5.33
CA GLY A 80 -6.41 14.15 6.13
C GLY A 80 -5.57 12.89 6.27
N LEU A 81 -4.29 13.10 6.54
CA LEU A 81 -3.41 12.00 6.90
C LEU A 81 -3.68 11.67 8.37
N ILE A 82 -3.58 10.39 8.71
CA ILE A 82 -3.77 10.00 10.12
C ILE A 82 -2.44 10.10 10.87
N THR A 83 -2.54 10.34 12.18
CA THR A 83 -1.36 10.36 13.04
C THR A 83 -0.81 8.95 13.23
N GLU A 84 0.47 8.84 13.60
CA GLU A 84 1.07 7.54 13.89
C GLU A 84 0.34 6.82 15.02
N ASN A 85 -0.08 7.56 16.06
CA ASN A 85 -0.82 6.97 17.17
C ASN A 85 -2.15 6.38 16.73
N LEU A 86 -2.88 7.08 15.88
CA LEU A 86 -4.15 6.60 15.35
C LEU A 86 -3.94 5.40 14.44
N MET A 87 -2.90 5.44 13.62
CA MET A 87 -2.55 4.32 12.73
C MET A 87 -2.24 3.05 13.52
N LYS A 88 -1.51 3.18 14.64
CA LYS A 88 -1.22 2.04 15.52
C LYS A 88 -2.48 1.41 16.09
N LYS A 89 -3.49 2.22 16.39
CA LYS A 89 -4.78 1.72 16.88
C LYS A 89 -5.56 0.96 15.83
N ILE A 90 -5.48 1.41 14.56
CA ILE A 90 -6.23 0.80 13.46
C ILE A 90 -5.55 -0.46 12.94
N VAL A 91 -4.26 -0.42 12.68
CA VAL A 91 -3.55 -1.51 12.01
C VAL A 91 -2.50 -2.20 12.87
N LYS A 92 -2.10 -1.62 14.00
CA LYS A 92 -1.11 -2.18 14.93
C LYS A 92 0.20 -2.59 14.23
N ILE A 93 0.63 -1.76 13.29
CA ILE A 93 1.81 -2.01 12.46
C ILE A 93 2.71 -0.78 12.52
N LYS A 94 4.00 -0.98 12.32
CA LYS A 94 5.01 0.08 12.33
C LYS A 94 4.73 1.10 11.22
N PRO A 95 4.92 2.40 11.50
CA PRO A 95 4.73 3.45 10.48
C PRO A 95 5.54 3.18 9.22
N GLY A 96 4.94 3.41 8.06
CA GLY A 96 5.61 3.21 6.78
C GLY A 96 5.69 1.78 6.30
N THR A 97 5.18 0.82 7.08
CA THR A 97 5.24 -0.60 6.71
C THR A 97 3.85 -1.23 6.50
N VAL A 98 2.82 -0.43 6.37
CA VAL A 98 1.45 -0.92 6.19
C VAL A 98 1.35 -1.67 4.85
N PRO A 99 0.88 -2.93 4.86
CA PRO A 99 0.68 -3.67 3.62
C PRO A 99 -0.62 -3.24 2.93
N PRO A 100 -0.75 -3.49 1.61
CA PRO A 100 -1.95 -3.09 0.87
C PRO A 100 -3.12 -4.07 1.06
N PHE A 101 -3.21 -4.68 2.21
CA PHE A 101 -4.21 -5.71 2.51
C PHE A 101 -5.29 -5.16 3.44
N GLY A 102 -6.12 -4.29 2.89
CA GLY A 102 -7.16 -3.61 3.66
C GLY A 102 -8.14 -4.55 4.35
N SER A 103 -8.37 -5.73 3.77
CA SER A 103 -9.28 -6.73 4.36
C SER A 103 -8.83 -7.17 5.76
N LEU A 104 -7.52 -7.17 6.04
CA LEU A 104 -6.99 -7.50 7.36
C LEU A 104 -7.40 -6.48 8.44
N TYR A 105 -7.72 -5.27 8.01
CA TYR A 105 -8.00 -4.16 8.91
C TYR A 105 -9.42 -3.61 8.74
N LYS A 106 -10.25 -4.30 7.95
CA LYS A 106 -11.62 -3.89 7.63
C LYS A 106 -11.67 -2.49 7.00
N LEU A 107 -10.71 -2.23 6.11
CA LEU A 107 -10.61 -0.97 5.37
C LEU A 107 -10.89 -1.22 3.89
N ASP A 108 -11.66 -0.34 3.29
CA ASP A 108 -11.87 -0.37 1.84
C ASP A 108 -10.59 0.10 1.15
N VAL A 109 -10.22 -0.58 0.06
CA VAL A 109 -8.99 -0.33 -0.67
C VAL A 109 -9.30 0.38 -1.99
N TYR A 110 -8.55 1.45 -2.24
CA TYR A 110 -8.57 2.15 -3.53
C TYR A 110 -7.19 2.03 -4.17
N LEU A 111 -7.17 1.52 -5.40
CA LEU A 111 -5.94 1.30 -6.16
C LEU A 111 -5.84 2.31 -7.30
N ASP A 112 -4.71 3.01 -7.38
CA ASP A 112 -4.48 3.93 -8.50
C ASP A 112 -4.23 3.13 -9.78
N LYS A 113 -4.91 3.50 -10.86
CA LYS A 113 -4.83 2.77 -12.13
C LYS A 113 -3.43 2.76 -12.74
N SER A 114 -2.58 3.73 -12.43
CA SER A 114 -1.22 3.76 -12.94
C SER A 114 -0.40 2.56 -12.50
N LEU A 115 -0.76 1.93 -11.38
CA LEU A 115 -0.06 0.73 -10.88
C LEU A 115 -0.34 -0.48 -11.75
N LYS A 116 -1.42 -0.50 -12.51
CA LYS A 116 -1.82 -1.66 -13.33
C LYS A 116 -0.86 -1.99 -14.47
N LYS A 117 0.07 -1.12 -14.78
CA LYS A 117 1.10 -1.36 -15.79
C LYS A 117 2.17 -2.33 -15.31
N ILE A 118 2.22 -2.63 -14.01
CA ILE A 118 3.25 -3.45 -13.38
C ILE A 118 2.70 -4.84 -13.11
N LYS A 119 3.43 -5.88 -13.53
CA LYS A 119 3.01 -7.27 -13.29
C LYS A 119 3.26 -7.71 -11.85
N LYS A 120 4.44 -7.44 -11.33
CA LYS A 120 4.83 -7.77 -9.96
C LYS A 120 5.21 -6.50 -9.24
N VAL A 121 4.70 -6.35 -8.03
CA VAL A 121 4.96 -5.16 -7.21
C VAL A 121 5.62 -5.56 -5.91
N ILE A 122 6.46 -4.67 -5.40
CA ILE A 122 7.04 -4.81 -4.08
C ILE A 122 6.16 -4.03 -3.12
N VAL A 123 5.73 -4.68 -2.04
CA VAL A 123 4.87 -4.08 -1.03
C VAL A 123 5.49 -4.21 0.35
N ARG A 124 5.20 -3.27 1.22
CA ARG A 124 5.59 -3.36 2.62
C ARG A 124 4.68 -4.36 3.33
N ALA A 125 5.19 -4.94 4.40
CA ALA A 125 4.46 -6.01 5.08
C ALA A 125 4.77 -6.06 6.57
N GLY A 126 4.81 -4.90 7.21
CA GLY A 126 5.00 -4.81 8.66
C GLY A 126 6.45 -4.95 9.11
N SER A 127 7.42 -4.85 8.23
CA SER A 127 8.85 -4.98 8.56
C SER A 127 9.66 -3.88 7.86
N TYR A 128 10.71 -3.41 8.54
CA TYR A 128 11.66 -2.48 7.91
C TYR A 128 12.77 -3.20 7.14
N ALA A 129 12.95 -4.50 7.39
CA ALA A 129 14.06 -5.31 6.82
C ALA A 129 13.61 -6.37 5.83
N GLU A 130 12.31 -6.54 5.64
CA GLU A 130 11.74 -7.49 4.69
C GLU A 130 10.55 -6.88 4.00
N SER A 131 10.42 -7.15 2.70
CA SER A 131 9.28 -6.73 1.90
C SER A 131 8.73 -7.94 1.15
N LEU A 132 7.59 -7.80 0.52
CA LEU A 132 6.99 -8.86 -0.28
C LEU A 132 6.95 -8.45 -1.74
N LYS A 133 7.19 -9.42 -2.61
CA LYS A 133 6.98 -9.26 -4.05
C LYS A 133 5.83 -10.17 -4.44
N ILE A 134 4.78 -9.60 -5.00
CA ILE A 134 3.57 -10.32 -5.37
C ILE A 134 3.10 -9.88 -6.76
N LYS A 135 2.30 -10.72 -7.39
CA LYS A 135 1.65 -10.32 -8.65
C LYS A 135 0.54 -9.33 -8.35
N LEU A 136 0.49 -8.26 -9.12
CA LEU A 136 -0.56 -7.26 -8.95
C LEU A 136 -1.95 -7.88 -9.19
N SER A 137 -2.06 -8.78 -10.16
CA SER A 137 -3.33 -9.47 -10.43
C SER A 137 -3.84 -10.24 -9.22
N ASP A 138 -2.93 -10.84 -8.44
CA ASP A 138 -3.31 -11.55 -7.21
C ASP A 138 -3.79 -10.57 -6.14
N LEU A 139 -3.12 -9.43 -6.01
CA LEU A 139 -3.54 -8.38 -5.07
C LEU A 139 -4.94 -7.88 -5.41
N ILE A 140 -5.19 -7.60 -6.67
CA ILE A 140 -6.50 -7.13 -7.13
C ILE A 140 -7.59 -8.17 -6.89
N LYS A 141 -7.29 -9.42 -7.19
CA LYS A 141 -8.24 -10.53 -7.00
C LYS A 141 -8.57 -10.72 -5.51
N MET A 142 -7.57 -10.62 -4.66
CA MET A 142 -7.71 -10.84 -3.22
C MET A 142 -8.44 -9.69 -2.53
N GLU A 143 -8.04 -8.44 -2.82
CA GLU A 143 -8.57 -7.27 -2.13
C GLU A 143 -9.78 -6.64 -2.81
N LYS A 144 -9.99 -6.91 -4.09
CA LYS A 144 -11.08 -6.35 -4.90
C LYS A 144 -11.18 -4.83 -4.72
N PRO A 145 -10.08 -4.10 -4.94
CA PRO A 145 -10.07 -2.66 -4.69
C PRO A 145 -10.94 -1.90 -5.69
N GLU A 146 -11.44 -0.74 -5.25
CA GLU A 146 -11.97 0.23 -6.19
C GLU A 146 -10.78 0.84 -6.94
N GLU A 147 -10.91 0.99 -8.26
CA GLU A 147 -9.84 1.53 -9.10
C GLU A 147 -10.18 2.93 -9.56
N GLY A 148 -9.18 3.78 -9.60
CA GLY A 148 -9.36 5.14 -10.06
C GLY A 148 -8.04 5.85 -10.32
N GLN A 149 -8.13 7.04 -10.89
CA GLN A 149 -6.96 7.88 -11.12
C GLN A 149 -6.96 8.99 -10.07
N PHE A 150 -6.14 8.83 -9.03
CA PHE A 150 -6.06 9.81 -7.95
C PHE A 150 -4.62 10.25 -7.64
N THR A 151 -3.71 10.00 -8.57
CA THR A 151 -2.32 10.43 -8.45
C THR A 151 -1.92 11.33 -9.60
N SER A 152 -0.79 12.03 -9.40
CA SER A 152 -0.14 12.82 -10.41
C SER A 152 1.36 12.57 -10.35
N GLU A 153 2.08 13.02 -11.37
CA GLU A 153 3.52 12.90 -11.39
C GLU A 153 4.15 13.75 -10.29
N LYS A 154 5.23 13.26 -9.70
CA LYS A 154 5.98 14.03 -8.72
C LYS A 154 6.70 15.18 -9.41
N LYS A 155 6.63 16.35 -8.80
CA LYS A 155 7.35 17.53 -9.27
C LYS A 155 8.81 17.49 -8.81
#